data_2656d2ebbbb9c038cb36f2fd18a27a7b
#
_entry.id   2656d2ebbbb9c038cb36f2fd18a27a7b
#
_cell.length_a   1.000
_cell.length_b   1.000
_cell.length_c   1.000
_cell.angle_alpha   90.00
_cell.angle_beta   90.00
_cell.angle_gamma   90.00
#
_symmetry.space_group_name_H-M   'P 1'
#
loop_
_entity.id
_entity.type
_entity.pdbx_description
1 polymer ?
#
loop_
_entity_poly.entity_id
_entity_poly.type
_entity_poly.pdbx_seq_one_letter_code
_entity_poly.pdbx_strand_id
1 'polypeptide(L)'
;FPELCHGCGGCLLACEEDALVEVEREIGTIRRGAGFMDGVLDVGEAKAPPLIEGLLREVAADPGQEGALVLIDAPPGTSCSAVAVVRGADYVILVTEPTPFGLHDLKLAVGMCQALDRPVGVVINRCDIGDQETASWLRGASIPILEEVPFLPEVAAAYANGELAAKSVPTLSASLARVARAITEWQ
;
A
#
# COMPACT_ATOMS: atom_id res chain seq x y z
N PHE A 1 -17.45 13.82 21.47
CA PHE A 1 -17.46 12.58 20.67
C PHE A 1 -16.03 12.22 20.29
N PRO A 2 -15.24 11.57 21.20
CA PRO A 2 -13.83 11.22 20.95
C PRO A 2 -13.64 10.35 19.70
N GLU A 3 -14.61 9.49 19.40
CA GLU A 3 -14.62 8.61 18.24
C GLU A 3 -14.71 9.37 16.89
N LEU A 4 -15.22 10.60 16.89
CA LEU A 4 -15.30 11.47 15.71
C LEU A 4 -14.13 12.44 15.61
N CYS A 5 -13.30 12.55 16.65
CA CYS A 5 -12.18 13.48 16.68
C CYS A 5 -11.06 12.99 15.74
N HIS A 6 -10.62 13.83 14.81
CA HIS A 6 -9.50 13.56 13.89
C HIS A 6 -8.16 14.13 14.38
N GLY A 7 -8.12 14.78 15.56
CA GLY A 7 -6.89 15.40 16.07
C GLY A 7 -6.37 16.55 15.20
N CYS A 8 -7.24 17.25 14.47
CA CYS A 8 -6.83 18.29 13.53
C CYS A 8 -6.57 19.67 14.18
N GLY A 9 -6.77 19.82 15.50
CA GLY A 9 -6.59 21.08 16.21
C GLY A 9 -7.61 22.17 15.90
N GLY A 10 -8.53 21.99 14.95
CA GLY A 10 -9.47 23.02 14.51
C GLY A 10 -10.38 23.54 15.62
N CYS A 11 -10.78 22.69 16.57
CA CYS A 11 -11.58 23.09 17.72
C CYS A 11 -10.79 23.99 18.70
N LEU A 12 -9.49 23.78 18.86
CA LEU A 12 -8.63 24.65 19.66
C LEU A 12 -8.52 26.03 19.04
N LEU A 13 -8.33 26.11 17.72
CA LEU A 13 -8.26 27.37 16.99
C LEU A 13 -9.58 28.17 17.04
N ALA A 14 -10.71 27.47 17.14
CA ALA A 14 -12.05 28.09 17.19
C ALA A 14 -12.49 28.46 18.63
N CYS A 15 -11.78 28.01 19.66
CA CYS A 15 -12.14 28.22 21.06
C CYS A 15 -11.50 29.54 21.55
N GLU A 16 -12.29 30.62 21.62
CA GLU A 16 -11.83 31.91 22.10
C GLU A 16 -11.59 31.96 23.63
N GLU A 17 -12.17 30.98 24.37
CA GLU A 17 -12.12 30.94 25.84
C GLU A 17 -11.05 30.01 26.40
N ASP A 18 -10.18 29.45 25.57
CA ASP A 18 -9.14 28.47 25.94
C ASP A 18 -9.69 27.29 26.81
N ALA A 19 -10.96 26.94 26.58
CA ALA A 19 -11.67 25.93 27.40
C ALA A 19 -11.45 24.50 26.95
N LEU A 20 -10.69 24.28 25.87
CA LEU A 20 -10.42 22.95 25.29
C LEU A 20 -8.97 22.56 25.52
N VAL A 21 -8.76 21.30 25.83
CA VAL A 21 -7.43 20.71 25.98
C VAL A 21 -7.37 19.43 25.15
N GLU A 22 -6.32 19.29 24.34
CA GLU A 22 -6.03 18.03 23.66
C GLU A 22 -5.35 17.05 24.64
N VAL A 23 -5.78 15.81 24.60
CA VAL A 23 -5.18 14.70 25.34
C VAL A 23 -4.77 13.61 24.38
N GLU A 24 -3.69 12.92 24.69
CA GLU A 24 -3.28 11.73 23.94
C GLU A 24 -4.28 10.59 24.16
N ARG A 25 -4.57 9.85 23.09
CA ARG A 25 -5.40 8.66 23.11
C ARG A 25 -4.68 7.54 22.35
N GLU A 26 -4.54 6.41 22.99
CA GLU A 26 -4.06 5.20 22.34
C GLU A 26 -5.10 4.72 21.33
N ILE A 27 -4.66 4.42 20.11
CA ILE A 27 -5.49 3.95 19.00
C ILE A 27 -5.02 2.62 18.45
N GLY A 28 -3.86 2.13 18.88
CA GLY A 28 -3.25 0.90 18.39
C GLY A 28 -1.80 0.78 18.80
N THR A 29 -1.16 -0.29 18.36
CA THR A 29 0.21 -0.63 18.72
C THR A 29 1.08 -0.80 17.50
N ILE A 30 2.27 -0.21 17.52
CA ILE A 30 3.34 -0.48 16.55
C ILE A 30 4.22 -1.59 17.12
N ARG A 31 4.40 -2.67 16.36
CA ARG A 31 5.24 -3.80 16.75
C ARG A 31 6.48 -3.86 15.86
N ARG A 32 7.59 -4.19 16.44
CA ARG A 32 8.88 -4.31 15.75
C ARG A 32 9.39 -5.75 15.85
N GLY A 33 9.72 -6.35 14.71
CA GLY A 33 10.34 -7.67 14.60
C GLY A 33 11.67 -7.60 13.87
N ALA A 34 12.30 -8.75 13.67
CA ALA A 34 13.55 -8.83 12.91
C ALA A 34 13.29 -8.61 11.42
N GLY A 35 13.57 -7.41 10.93
CA GLY A 35 13.42 -7.02 9.52
C GLY A 35 11.98 -6.66 9.12
N PHE A 36 11.08 -6.44 10.07
CA PHE A 36 9.73 -5.92 9.76
C PHE A 36 9.18 -5.07 10.92
N MET A 37 8.25 -4.20 10.57
CA MET A 37 7.40 -3.47 11.52
C MET A 37 5.96 -3.56 11.06
N ASP A 38 5.02 -3.64 11.99
CA ASP A 38 3.59 -3.57 11.69
C ASP A 38 2.85 -2.66 12.66
N GLY A 39 1.70 -2.14 12.22
CA GLY A 39 0.77 -1.37 13.03
C GLY A 39 -0.56 -2.11 13.16
N VAL A 40 -1.03 -2.29 14.38
CA VAL A 40 -2.31 -2.95 14.68
C VAL A 40 -3.21 -1.96 15.39
N LEU A 41 -4.36 -1.64 14.77
CA LEU A 41 -5.39 -0.83 15.41
C LEU A 41 -6.08 -1.60 16.54
N ASP A 42 -6.48 -0.88 17.57
CA ASP A 42 -7.33 -1.43 18.63
C ASP A 42 -8.69 -1.82 18.06
N VAL A 43 -9.31 -2.83 18.68
CA VAL A 43 -10.63 -3.32 18.23
C VAL A 43 -11.66 -2.20 18.36
N GLY A 44 -12.34 -1.89 17.27
CA GLY A 44 -13.33 -0.81 17.20
C GLY A 44 -12.76 0.56 16.79
N GLU A 45 -11.44 0.72 16.68
CA GLU A 45 -10.84 1.95 16.14
C GLU A 45 -10.94 1.99 14.62
N ALA A 46 -11.47 3.09 14.10
CA ALA A 46 -11.67 3.28 12.64
C ALA A 46 -10.57 4.12 11.97
N LYS A 47 -9.69 4.76 12.74
CA LYS A 47 -8.76 5.77 12.23
C LYS A 47 -7.36 5.18 12.07
N ALA A 48 -7.09 4.61 10.89
CA ALA A 48 -5.78 4.08 10.56
C ALA A 48 -4.71 5.15 10.23
N PRO A 49 -5.02 6.32 9.61
CA PRO A 49 -3.97 7.24 9.17
C PRO A 49 -2.97 7.65 10.24
N PRO A 50 -3.35 8.02 11.49
CA PRO A 50 -2.36 8.39 12.51
C PRO A 50 -1.42 7.25 12.90
N LEU A 51 -1.93 6.00 12.93
CA LEU A 51 -1.09 4.83 13.18
C LEU A 51 -0.12 4.56 12.01
N ILE A 52 -0.59 4.72 10.77
CA ILE A 52 0.24 4.60 9.55
C ILE A 52 1.36 5.64 9.59
N GLU A 53 1.05 6.90 9.87
CA GLU A 53 2.04 7.97 9.97
C GLU A 53 3.05 7.72 11.10
N GLY A 54 2.59 7.18 12.23
CA GLY A 54 3.45 6.74 13.33
C GLY A 54 4.40 5.63 12.88
N LEU A 55 3.87 4.60 12.22
CA LEU A 55 4.66 3.48 11.69
C LEU A 55 5.72 3.95 10.68
N LEU A 56 5.34 4.81 9.73
CA LEU A 56 6.27 5.36 8.73
C LEU A 56 7.40 6.19 9.37
N ARG A 57 7.09 6.95 10.44
CA ARG A 57 8.12 7.67 11.21
C ARG A 57 9.09 6.74 11.91
N GLU A 58 8.59 5.66 12.53
CA GLU A 58 9.42 4.62 13.15
C GLU A 58 10.32 3.92 12.13
N VAL A 59 9.78 3.60 10.94
CA VAL A 59 10.54 3.03 9.82
C VAL A 59 11.64 4.00 9.38
N ALA A 60 11.33 5.28 9.16
CA ALA A 60 12.31 6.27 8.73
C ALA A 60 13.41 6.56 9.77
N ALA A 61 13.10 6.36 11.06
CA ALA A 61 14.06 6.53 12.15
C ALA A 61 14.96 5.31 12.40
N ASP A 62 14.71 4.17 11.74
CA ASP A 62 15.47 2.95 11.95
C ASP A 62 16.85 3.02 11.26
N PRO A 63 17.96 2.95 12.00
CA PRO A 63 19.30 3.00 11.42
C PRO A 63 19.61 1.85 10.45
N GLY A 64 18.89 0.72 10.56
CA GLY A 64 19.02 -0.43 9.66
C GLY A 64 18.45 -0.20 8.26
N GLN A 65 17.80 0.94 8.02
CA GLN A 65 17.19 1.28 6.73
C GLN A 65 18.13 1.98 5.76
N GLU A 66 19.30 2.44 6.20
CA GLU A 66 20.23 3.16 5.33
C GLU A 66 20.68 2.28 4.15
N GLY A 67 20.27 2.63 2.93
CA GLY A 67 20.52 1.87 1.71
C GLY A 67 19.68 0.60 1.55
N ALA A 68 18.69 0.35 2.41
CA ALA A 68 17.78 -0.80 2.31
C ALA A 68 16.56 -0.50 1.45
N LEU A 69 16.05 -1.53 0.76
CA LEU A 69 14.75 -1.49 0.11
C LEU A 69 13.67 -1.76 1.17
N VAL A 70 12.77 -0.80 1.36
CA VAL A 70 11.62 -0.92 2.26
C VAL A 70 10.38 -1.24 1.46
N LEU A 71 9.73 -2.36 1.76
CA LEU A 71 8.44 -2.74 1.18
C LEU A 71 7.33 -2.41 2.17
N ILE A 72 6.33 -1.65 1.72
CA ILE A 72 5.19 -1.25 2.54
C ILE A 72 3.94 -1.94 1.99
N ASP A 73 3.32 -2.80 2.80
CA ASP A 73 2.00 -3.38 2.50
C ASP A 73 0.92 -2.35 2.84
N ALA A 74 0.29 -1.81 1.80
CA ALA A 74 -0.66 -0.71 1.90
C ALA A 74 -2.11 -1.21 1.89
N PRO A 75 -3.04 -0.52 2.58
CA PRO A 75 -4.46 -0.81 2.44
C PRO A 75 -4.94 -0.55 1.00
N PRO A 76 -5.94 -1.31 0.53
CA PRO A 76 -6.46 -1.16 -0.83
C PRO A 76 -7.24 0.14 -1.04
N GLY A 77 -7.43 0.49 -2.31
CA GLY A 77 -8.25 1.62 -2.74
C GLY A 77 -7.55 2.97 -2.66
N THR A 78 -8.34 4.04 -2.58
CA THR A 78 -7.88 5.45 -2.60
C THR A 78 -8.30 6.21 -1.34
N SER A 79 -8.48 5.50 -0.23
CA SER A 79 -8.85 6.06 1.07
C SER A 79 -7.73 6.92 1.69
N CYS A 80 -8.05 7.66 2.75
CA CYS A 80 -7.05 8.43 3.51
C CYS A 80 -5.87 7.56 3.97
N SER A 81 -6.12 6.30 4.31
CA SER A 81 -5.08 5.34 4.71
C SER A 81 -4.12 5.03 3.55
N ALA A 82 -4.65 4.77 2.35
CA ALA A 82 -3.84 4.56 1.15
C ALA A 82 -3.02 5.82 0.79
N VAL A 83 -3.66 7.00 0.86
CA VAL A 83 -2.99 8.29 0.64
C VAL A 83 -1.83 8.52 1.61
N ALA A 84 -2.01 8.17 2.90
CA ALA A 84 -0.95 8.31 3.90
C ALA A 84 0.28 7.44 3.56
N VAL A 85 0.07 6.20 3.12
CA VAL A 85 1.15 5.30 2.68
C VAL A 85 1.82 5.82 1.42
N VAL A 86 1.04 6.16 0.38
CA VAL A 86 1.56 6.62 -0.92
C VAL A 86 2.41 7.88 -0.79
N ARG A 87 2.06 8.80 0.11
CA ARG A 87 2.89 9.99 0.40
C ARG A 87 4.28 9.66 0.92
N GLY A 88 4.42 8.60 1.68
CA GLY A 88 5.69 8.16 2.27
C GLY A 88 6.53 7.25 1.36
N ALA A 89 6.03 6.86 0.20
CA ALA A 89 6.71 5.96 -0.72
C ALA A 89 7.45 6.72 -1.82
N ASP A 90 8.61 6.22 -2.25
CA ASP A 90 9.36 6.74 -3.40
C ASP A 90 8.82 6.21 -4.71
N TYR A 91 8.27 5.00 -4.70
CA TYR A 91 7.68 4.31 -5.85
C TYR A 91 6.45 3.51 -5.41
N VAL A 92 5.41 3.48 -6.24
CA VAL A 92 4.16 2.77 -5.95
C VAL A 92 3.97 1.62 -6.91
N ILE A 93 3.72 0.42 -6.39
CA ILE A 93 3.32 -0.74 -7.18
C ILE A 93 1.81 -0.91 -7.00
N LEU A 94 1.07 -0.75 -8.08
CA LEU A 94 -0.35 -1.07 -8.10
C LEU A 94 -0.55 -2.48 -8.63
N VAL A 95 -1.34 -3.28 -7.92
CA VAL A 95 -1.70 -4.64 -8.35
C VAL A 95 -3.17 -4.64 -8.73
N THR A 96 -3.47 -5.10 -9.93
CA THR A 96 -4.84 -5.14 -10.47
C THR A 96 -5.13 -6.47 -11.16
N GLU A 97 -6.40 -6.74 -11.43
CA GLU A 97 -6.86 -7.83 -12.29
C GLU A 97 -7.48 -7.26 -13.57
N PRO A 98 -7.39 -7.94 -14.73
CA PRO A 98 -7.92 -7.45 -15.99
C PRO A 98 -9.45 -7.65 -16.08
N THR A 99 -10.15 -6.94 -15.23
CA THR A 99 -11.62 -6.91 -15.16
C THR A 99 -12.11 -5.46 -15.27
N PRO A 100 -13.36 -5.21 -15.69
CA PRO A 100 -13.90 -3.85 -15.75
C PRO A 100 -13.81 -3.11 -14.40
N PHE A 101 -14.05 -3.81 -13.28
CA PHE A 101 -13.92 -3.24 -11.94
C PHE A 101 -12.45 -2.96 -11.59
N GLY A 102 -11.54 -3.92 -11.85
CA GLY A 102 -10.12 -3.74 -11.63
C GLY A 102 -9.55 -2.57 -12.43
N LEU A 103 -9.96 -2.40 -13.68
CA LEU A 103 -9.56 -1.26 -14.51
C LEU A 103 -10.11 0.07 -13.96
N HIS A 104 -11.36 0.08 -13.48
CA HIS A 104 -11.95 1.28 -12.88
C HIS A 104 -11.14 1.72 -11.65
N ASP A 105 -10.91 0.81 -10.72
CA ASP A 105 -10.18 1.08 -9.48
C ASP A 105 -8.70 1.45 -9.76
N LEU A 106 -8.09 0.80 -10.74
CA LEU A 106 -6.74 1.14 -11.18
C LEU A 106 -6.64 2.58 -11.67
N LYS A 107 -7.61 3.05 -12.47
CA LYS A 107 -7.65 4.44 -12.95
C LYS A 107 -7.71 5.44 -11.80
N LEU A 108 -8.51 5.15 -10.78
CA LEU A 108 -8.60 5.99 -9.57
C LEU A 108 -7.28 5.99 -8.80
N ALA A 109 -6.67 4.81 -8.61
CA ALA A 109 -5.40 4.68 -7.89
C ALA A 109 -4.24 5.38 -8.63
N VAL A 110 -4.16 5.25 -9.95
CA VAL A 110 -3.20 5.99 -10.77
C VAL A 110 -3.41 7.50 -10.65
N GLY A 111 -4.66 7.97 -10.73
CA GLY A 111 -4.98 9.38 -10.53
C GLY A 111 -4.54 9.91 -9.16
N MET A 112 -4.69 9.11 -8.10
CA MET A 112 -4.20 9.42 -6.76
C MET A 112 -2.66 9.52 -6.74
N CYS A 113 -1.94 8.58 -7.33
CA CYS A 113 -0.48 8.60 -7.38
C CYS A 113 0.02 9.84 -8.15
N GLN A 114 -0.60 10.15 -9.29
CA GLN A 114 -0.29 11.35 -10.07
C GLN A 114 -0.54 12.64 -9.30
N ALA A 115 -1.67 12.75 -8.59
CA ALA A 115 -2.00 13.91 -7.75
C ALA A 115 -1.03 14.10 -6.58
N LEU A 116 -0.37 13.03 -6.14
CA LEU A 116 0.65 13.03 -5.10
C LEU A 116 2.08 13.11 -5.65
N ASP A 117 2.25 13.23 -6.96
CA ASP A 117 3.54 13.26 -7.65
C ASP A 117 4.40 12.02 -7.31
N ARG A 118 3.76 10.84 -7.36
CA ARG A 118 4.44 9.57 -7.07
C ARG A 118 4.53 8.71 -8.33
N PRO A 119 5.74 8.26 -8.69
CA PRO A 119 5.93 7.35 -9.80
C PRO A 119 5.26 6.01 -9.50
N VAL A 120 4.70 5.39 -10.55
CA VAL A 120 3.89 4.19 -10.41
C VAL A 120 4.21 3.18 -11.50
N GLY A 121 4.22 1.90 -11.12
CA GLY A 121 4.20 0.78 -12.04
C GLY A 121 3.11 -0.21 -11.66
N VAL A 122 2.68 -1.04 -12.60
CA VAL A 122 1.52 -1.91 -12.43
C VAL A 122 1.91 -3.36 -12.63
N VAL A 123 1.42 -4.22 -11.75
CA VAL A 123 1.40 -5.67 -11.90
C VAL A 123 -0.03 -6.09 -12.26
N ILE A 124 -0.22 -6.77 -13.38
CA ILE A 124 -1.50 -7.34 -13.76
C ILE A 124 -1.53 -8.78 -13.28
N ASN A 125 -2.30 -9.04 -12.21
CA ASN A 125 -2.52 -10.37 -11.68
C ASN A 125 -3.64 -11.08 -12.44
N ARG A 126 -3.55 -12.40 -12.57
CA ARG A 126 -4.50 -13.23 -13.34
C ARG A 126 -4.69 -12.72 -14.77
N CYS A 127 -3.59 -12.35 -15.43
CA CYS A 127 -3.61 -11.69 -16.73
C CYS A 127 -4.27 -12.50 -17.85
N ASP A 128 -4.48 -13.79 -17.65
CA ASP A 128 -5.09 -14.76 -18.58
C ASP A 128 -6.61 -14.97 -18.38
N ILE A 129 -7.22 -14.36 -17.34
CA ILE A 129 -8.64 -14.58 -17.02
C ILE A 129 -9.55 -13.49 -17.61
N GLY A 130 -9.04 -12.29 -17.85
CA GLY A 130 -9.81 -11.13 -18.30
C GLY A 130 -9.60 -10.78 -19.77
N ASP A 131 -9.86 -9.51 -20.07
CA ASP A 131 -9.66 -8.93 -21.39
C ASP A 131 -8.33 -8.16 -21.48
N GLN A 132 -8.07 -7.56 -22.66
CA GLN A 132 -6.86 -6.78 -22.91
C GLN A 132 -7.05 -5.27 -22.64
N GLU A 133 -8.20 -4.84 -22.10
CA GLU A 133 -8.50 -3.42 -21.92
C GLU A 133 -7.56 -2.78 -20.89
N THR A 134 -7.29 -3.48 -19.78
CA THR A 134 -6.37 -2.99 -18.74
C THR A 134 -4.96 -2.77 -19.31
N ALA A 135 -4.40 -3.74 -20.00
CA ALA A 135 -3.07 -3.62 -20.58
C ALA A 135 -3.02 -2.56 -21.71
N SER A 136 -4.06 -2.47 -22.52
CA SER A 136 -4.18 -1.46 -23.58
C SER A 136 -4.26 -0.06 -23.00
N TRP A 137 -5.03 0.14 -21.94
CA TRP A 137 -5.14 1.42 -21.25
C TRP A 137 -3.80 1.86 -20.65
N LEU A 138 -3.10 0.95 -19.95
CA LEU A 138 -1.79 1.23 -19.35
C LEU A 138 -0.76 1.65 -20.40
N ARG A 139 -0.69 0.94 -21.53
CA ARG A 139 0.19 1.31 -22.65
C ARG A 139 -0.17 2.67 -23.24
N GLY A 140 -1.46 2.95 -23.43
CA GLY A 140 -1.95 4.25 -23.91
C GLY A 140 -1.66 5.42 -22.97
N ALA A 141 -1.66 5.15 -21.66
CA ALA A 141 -1.33 6.12 -20.61
C ALA A 141 0.20 6.21 -20.33
N SER A 142 1.03 5.43 -21.03
CA SER A 142 2.48 5.33 -20.77
C SER A 142 2.84 4.94 -19.34
N ILE A 143 2.02 4.10 -18.71
CA ILE A 143 2.27 3.57 -17.37
C ILE A 143 2.98 2.23 -17.49
N PRO A 144 4.12 2.03 -16.81
CA PRO A 144 4.87 0.78 -16.87
C PRO A 144 4.07 -0.42 -16.37
N ILE A 145 3.99 -1.48 -17.20
CA ILE A 145 3.56 -2.80 -16.74
C ILE A 145 4.82 -3.53 -16.28
N LEU A 146 4.94 -3.73 -14.97
CA LEU A 146 6.10 -4.37 -14.35
C LEU A 146 6.10 -5.89 -14.58
N GLU A 147 4.91 -6.49 -14.53
CA GLU A 147 4.74 -7.92 -14.73
C GLU A 147 3.28 -8.25 -15.04
N GLU A 148 3.07 -9.31 -15.81
CA GLU A 148 1.78 -9.94 -16.07
C GLU A 148 1.82 -11.36 -15.50
N VAL A 149 1.14 -11.57 -14.35
CA VAL A 149 1.12 -12.84 -13.63
C VAL A 149 -0.12 -13.64 -14.04
N PRO A 150 0.01 -14.85 -14.62
CA PRO A 150 -1.14 -15.67 -14.97
C PRO A 150 -1.84 -16.23 -13.72
N PHE A 151 -3.04 -16.76 -13.91
CA PHE A 151 -3.72 -17.49 -12.84
C PHE A 151 -2.98 -18.81 -12.56
N LEU A 152 -2.53 -18.96 -11.33
CA LEU A 152 -1.77 -20.12 -10.87
C LEU A 152 -2.53 -20.84 -9.73
N PRO A 153 -3.29 -21.92 -10.02
CA PRO A 153 -4.00 -22.67 -8.98
C PRO A 153 -3.08 -23.18 -7.87
N GLU A 154 -1.81 -23.45 -8.19
CA GLU A 154 -0.78 -23.89 -7.25
C GLU A 154 -0.52 -22.88 -6.14
N VAL A 155 -0.73 -21.58 -6.42
CA VAL A 155 -0.60 -20.50 -5.41
C VAL A 155 -1.67 -20.65 -4.34
N ALA A 156 -2.92 -20.89 -4.74
CA ALA A 156 -4.01 -21.12 -3.79
C ALA A 156 -3.79 -22.39 -2.98
N ALA A 157 -3.30 -23.45 -3.61
CA ALA A 157 -2.98 -24.72 -2.94
C ALA A 157 -1.84 -24.54 -1.91
N ALA A 158 -0.78 -23.79 -2.26
CA ALA A 158 0.32 -23.50 -1.35
C ALA A 158 -0.17 -22.73 -0.10
N TYR A 159 -0.96 -21.67 -0.28
CA TYR A 159 -1.53 -20.93 0.84
C TYR A 159 -2.47 -21.77 1.71
N ALA A 160 -3.29 -22.64 1.10
CA ALA A 160 -4.17 -23.55 1.86
C ALA A 160 -3.37 -24.53 2.74
N ASN A 161 -2.14 -24.87 2.35
CA ASN A 161 -1.22 -25.68 3.12
C ASN A 161 -0.32 -24.90 4.10
N GLY A 162 -0.48 -23.58 4.19
CA GLY A 162 0.38 -22.73 5.02
C GLY A 162 1.79 -22.52 4.45
N GLU A 163 1.98 -22.76 3.15
CA GLU A 163 3.25 -22.59 2.46
C GLU A 163 3.39 -21.16 1.90
N LEU A 164 4.61 -20.66 1.85
CA LEU A 164 4.91 -19.41 1.15
C LEU A 164 5.00 -19.67 -0.36
N ALA A 165 3.94 -19.32 -1.09
CA ALA A 165 3.84 -19.58 -2.53
C ALA A 165 5.01 -19.01 -3.34
N ALA A 166 5.58 -17.87 -2.91
CA ALA A 166 6.79 -17.30 -3.51
C ALA A 166 8.01 -18.25 -3.47
N LYS A 167 8.03 -19.26 -2.59
CA LYS A 167 9.08 -20.27 -2.49
C LYS A 167 8.69 -21.59 -3.14
N SER A 168 7.42 -21.98 -3.04
CA SER A 168 6.94 -23.30 -3.49
C SER A 168 6.46 -23.31 -4.93
N VAL A 169 6.13 -22.14 -5.53
CA VAL A 169 5.63 -22.01 -6.90
C VAL A 169 6.67 -21.30 -7.79
N PRO A 170 7.46 -22.01 -8.59
CA PRO A 170 8.57 -21.43 -9.36
C PRO A 170 8.15 -20.32 -10.33
N THR A 171 6.98 -20.46 -10.97
CA THR A 171 6.44 -19.44 -11.89
C THR A 171 6.19 -18.11 -11.17
N LEU A 172 5.55 -18.15 -9.99
CA LEU A 172 5.34 -16.95 -9.16
C LEU A 172 6.68 -16.38 -8.69
N SER A 173 7.60 -17.23 -8.22
CA SER A 173 8.93 -16.82 -7.79
C SER A 173 9.67 -16.05 -8.90
N ALA A 174 9.62 -16.53 -10.13
CA ALA A 174 10.23 -15.87 -11.29
C ALA A 174 9.56 -14.51 -11.60
N SER A 175 8.22 -14.43 -11.53
CA SER A 175 7.48 -13.17 -11.72
C SER A 175 7.86 -12.14 -10.65
N LEU A 176 7.88 -12.53 -9.38
CA LEU A 176 8.28 -11.64 -8.29
C LEU A 176 9.73 -11.17 -8.41
N ALA A 177 10.64 -12.02 -8.88
CA ALA A 177 12.02 -11.64 -9.14
C ALA A 177 12.14 -10.59 -10.25
N ARG A 178 11.29 -10.64 -11.29
CA ARG A 178 11.23 -9.61 -12.35
C ARG A 178 10.72 -8.29 -11.81
N VAL A 179 9.64 -8.31 -11.01
CA VAL A 179 9.13 -7.11 -10.33
C VAL A 179 10.20 -6.48 -9.45
N ALA A 180 10.87 -7.27 -8.60
CA ALA A 180 11.94 -6.79 -7.73
C ALA A 180 13.07 -6.12 -8.52
N ARG A 181 13.50 -6.71 -9.65
CA ARG A 181 14.52 -6.14 -10.52
C ARG A 181 14.07 -4.80 -11.12
N ALA A 182 12.85 -4.74 -11.65
CA ALA A 182 12.31 -3.52 -12.25
C ALA A 182 12.27 -2.35 -11.25
N ILE A 183 12.03 -2.64 -9.97
CA ILE A 183 12.03 -1.62 -8.91
C ILE A 183 13.44 -1.18 -8.56
N THR A 184 14.39 -2.11 -8.44
CA THR A 184 15.78 -1.78 -8.09
C THR A 184 16.53 -1.07 -9.22
N GLU A 185 16.11 -1.25 -10.47
CA GLU A 185 16.67 -0.58 -11.65
C GLU A 185 16.00 0.78 -11.95
N TRP A 186 14.97 1.13 -11.20
CA TRP A 186 14.20 2.38 -11.39
C TRP A 186 14.92 3.63 -10.85
N GLN A 187 16.10 3.65 -10.47
CA GLN A 187 16.85 4.80 -9.93
C GLN A 187 17.29 5.80 -11.04
#